data_4583483aec9c2be454396fedc5683d25
#
_entry.id   4583483aec9c2be454396fedc5683d25
#
_cell.length_a   1.000
_cell.length_b   1.000
_cell.length_c   1.000
_cell.angle_alpha   90.00
_cell.angle_beta   90.00
_cell.angle_gamma   90.00
#
_symmetry.space_group_name_H-M   'P 1'
#
loop_
_entity.id
_entity.type
_entity.pdbx_description
1 polymer ?
#
loop_
_entity_poly.entity_id
_entity_poly.type
_entity_poly.pdbx_seq_one_letter_code
_entity_poly.pdbx_strand_id
1 'polypeptide(L)' 'MKNQQDTQCDCILEILKTGRSITHLEALNLCGCFRLAARIHDLRDRGNDIITETITTNSGKKVASYRLASTQYRLVL' A
#
# COMPACT_ATOMS: atom_id res chain seq x y z
N MET A 1 22.75 -3.97 0.98
CA MET A 1 22.05 -3.84 -0.31
C MET A 1 20.64 -4.33 -0.20
N LYS A 2 19.69 -3.56 -0.67
CA LYS A 2 18.26 -3.95 -0.59
C LYS A 2 17.91 -4.93 -1.70
N ASN A 3 17.11 -5.93 -1.38
CA ASN A 3 16.58 -6.80 -2.41
C ASN A 3 15.34 -6.16 -3.04
N GLN A 4 14.81 -6.82 -4.07
CA GLN A 4 13.66 -6.28 -4.80
C GLN A 4 12.43 -6.12 -3.92
N GLN A 5 12.22 -7.03 -2.97
CA GLN A 5 11.08 -6.95 -2.06
C GLN A 5 11.16 -5.72 -1.16
N ASP A 6 12.34 -5.44 -0.63
CA ASP A 6 12.53 -4.28 0.22
C ASP A 6 12.31 -2.99 -0.56
N THR A 7 12.80 -2.93 -1.80
CA THR A 7 12.61 -1.78 -2.66
C THR A 7 11.13 -1.55 -2.95
N GLN A 8 10.38 -2.62 -3.22
CA GLN A 8 8.95 -2.52 -3.46
C GLN A 8 8.21 -2.07 -2.20
N CYS A 9 8.57 -2.60 -1.05
CA CYS A 9 7.98 -2.18 0.22
C CYS A 9 8.20 -0.70 0.47
N ASP A 10 9.41 -0.22 0.24
CA ASP A 10 9.74 1.19 0.44
C ASP A 10 8.92 2.07 -0.49
N CYS A 11 8.80 1.70 -1.76
CA CYS A 11 8.02 2.44 -2.73
C CYS A 11 6.55 2.53 -2.30
N ILE A 12 5.98 1.41 -1.92
CA ILE A 12 4.58 1.34 -1.50
C ILE A 12 4.38 2.18 -0.23
N LEU A 13 5.25 2.04 0.75
CA LEU A 13 5.12 2.77 2.00
C LEU A 13 5.22 4.28 1.80
N GLU A 14 6.11 4.72 0.91
CA GLU A 14 6.22 6.14 0.58
C GLU A 14 4.90 6.70 0.06
N ILE A 15 4.24 5.95 -0.83
CA ILE A 15 2.95 6.37 -1.37
C ILE A 15 1.91 6.44 -0.25
N LEU A 16 1.87 5.43 0.61
CA LEU A 16 0.91 5.37 1.69
C LEU A 16 1.12 6.50 2.70
N LYS A 17 2.36 6.89 2.94
CA LYS A 17 2.67 7.95 3.88
C LYS A 17 2.16 9.32 3.44
N THR A 18 1.88 9.48 2.17
CA THR A 18 1.30 10.73 1.66
C THR A 18 -0.20 10.82 1.93
N GLY A 19 -0.78 9.80 2.53
CA GLY A 19 -2.22 9.74 2.77
C GLY A 19 -3.01 9.10 1.64
N ARG A 20 -2.32 8.62 0.61
CA ARG A 20 -2.97 7.97 -0.53
C ARG A 20 -3.20 6.50 -0.26
N SER A 21 -4.20 5.96 -0.94
CA SER A 21 -4.39 4.52 -1.00
C SER A 21 -3.72 3.97 -2.26
N ILE A 22 -3.52 2.66 -2.29
CA ILE A 22 -2.89 2.01 -3.42
C ILE A 22 -3.64 0.73 -3.77
N THR A 23 -3.87 0.52 -5.06
CA THR A 23 -4.44 -0.72 -5.59
C THR A 23 -3.36 -1.55 -6.24
N HIS A 24 -3.71 -2.80 -6.59
CA HIS A 24 -2.77 -3.68 -7.27
C HIS A 24 -2.23 -3.06 -8.56
N LEU A 25 -3.10 -2.46 -9.35
CA LEU A 25 -2.67 -1.86 -10.62
C LEU A 25 -1.74 -0.68 -10.40
N GLU A 26 -2.04 0.16 -9.41
CA GLU A 26 -1.17 1.27 -9.08
C GLU A 26 0.20 0.79 -8.59
N ALA A 27 0.21 -0.25 -7.76
CA ALA A 27 1.47 -0.81 -7.28
C ALA A 27 2.31 -1.34 -8.44
N LEU A 28 1.67 -1.98 -9.41
CA LEU A 28 2.39 -2.47 -10.58
C LEU A 28 2.97 -1.32 -11.39
N ASN A 29 2.18 -0.29 -11.63
CA ASN A 29 2.60 0.83 -12.47
C ASN A 29 3.63 1.73 -11.79
N LEU A 30 3.48 1.95 -10.49
CA LEU A 30 4.33 2.92 -9.78
C LEU A 30 5.54 2.26 -9.12
N CYS A 31 5.40 1.03 -8.67
CA CYS A 31 6.45 0.34 -7.92
C CYS A 31 6.92 -0.94 -8.57
N GLY A 32 6.34 -1.33 -9.69
CA GLY A 32 6.69 -2.58 -10.35
C GLY A 32 6.36 -3.81 -9.52
N CYS A 33 5.35 -3.72 -8.67
CA CYS A 33 5.03 -4.78 -7.72
C CYS A 33 3.86 -5.62 -8.23
N PHE A 34 4.12 -6.91 -8.49
CA PHE A 34 3.07 -7.85 -8.92
C PHE A 34 2.30 -8.44 -7.76
N ARG A 35 2.85 -8.42 -6.55
CA ARG A 35 2.26 -9.09 -5.40
C ARG A 35 2.03 -8.09 -4.28
N LEU A 36 1.11 -7.18 -4.52
CA LEU A 36 0.85 -6.12 -3.56
C LEU A 36 0.43 -6.69 -2.20
N ALA A 37 -0.45 -7.70 -2.18
CA ALA A 37 -0.92 -8.26 -0.91
C ALA A 37 0.24 -8.81 -0.07
N ALA A 38 1.22 -9.43 -0.72
CA ALA A 38 2.40 -9.95 -0.02
C ALA A 38 3.22 -8.81 0.57
N ARG A 39 3.40 -7.74 -0.18
CA ARG A 39 4.16 -6.58 0.33
C ARG A 39 3.42 -5.88 1.45
N ILE A 40 2.09 -5.82 1.37
CA ILE A 40 1.29 -5.27 2.46
C ILE A 40 1.47 -6.11 3.73
N HIS A 41 1.48 -7.42 3.58
CA HIS A 41 1.75 -8.31 4.71
C HIS A 41 3.12 -8.02 5.34
N ASP A 42 4.15 -7.86 4.51
CA ASP A 42 5.49 -7.54 4.99
C ASP A 42 5.51 -6.21 5.73
N LEU A 43 4.81 -5.22 5.22
CA LEU A 43 4.75 -3.91 5.86
C LEU A 43 4.00 -3.95 7.18
N ARG A 44 2.95 -4.76 7.27
CA ARG A 44 2.25 -4.96 8.54
C ARG A 44 3.15 -5.62 9.57
N ASP A 45 3.96 -6.59 9.14
CA ASP A 45 4.93 -7.24 10.02
C ASP A 45 5.96 -6.26 10.55
N ARG A 46 6.25 -5.21 9.81
CA ARG A 46 7.17 -4.16 10.25
C ARG A 46 6.53 -3.13 11.18
N GLY A 47 5.25 -3.31 11.50
CA GLY A 47 4.55 -2.45 12.43
C GLY A 47 3.70 -1.37 11.79
N ASN A 48 3.51 -1.42 10.48
CA ASN A 48 2.66 -0.44 9.81
C ASN A 48 1.20 -0.87 9.87
N ASP A 49 0.33 0.04 10.27
CA ASP A 49 -1.09 -0.23 10.40
C ASP A 49 -1.78 0.10 9.07
N ILE A 50 -2.02 -0.91 8.28
CA ILE A 50 -2.56 -0.76 6.92
C ILE A 50 -3.97 -1.31 6.86
N ILE A 51 -4.90 -0.50 6.38
CA ILE A 51 -6.31 -0.85 6.26
C ILE A 51 -6.57 -1.32 4.83
N THR A 52 -7.34 -2.41 4.73
CA THR A 52 -7.81 -2.91 3.43
C THR A 52 -9.23 -2.45 3.20
N GLU A 53 -9.50 -1.85 2.06
CA GLU A 53 -10.83 -1.43 1.65
C GLU A 53 -11.13 -2.00 0.29
N THR A 54 -12.42 -2.22 0.01
CA THR A 54 -12.87 -2.65 -1.31
C THR A 54 -13.43 -1.45 -2.04
N ILE A 55 -12.92 -1.19 -3.23
CA ILE A 55 -13.45 -0.12 -4.07
C ILE A 55 -14.00 -0.70 -5.36
N THR A 56 -14.90 0.03 -6.00
CA THR A 56 -15.46 -0.35 -7.28
C THR A 56 -14.85 0.51 -8.37
N THR A 57 -14.29 -0.12 -9.39
CA THR A 57 -13.69 0.58 -10.51
C THR A 57 -14.76 1.05 -11.48
N ASN A 58 -14.36 1.86 -12.45
CA ASN A 58 -15.27 2.37 -13.47
C ASN A 58 -15.91 1.25 -14.29
N SER A 59 -15.24 0.11 -14.42
CA SER A 59 -15.76 -1.04 -15.14
C SER A 59 -16.70 -1.90 -14.29
N GLY A 60 -16.93 -1.51 -13.04
CA GLY A 60 -17.81 -2.25 -12.13
C GLY A 60 -17.11 -3.37 -11.36
N LYS A 61 -15.82 -3.52 -11.49
CA LYS A 61 -15.08 -4.54 -10.76
C LYS A 61 -14.73 -4.05 -9.37
N LYS A 62 -14.75 -4.99 -8.42
CA LYS A 62 -14.34 -4.70 -7.05
C LYS A 62 -12.88 -5.10 -6.87
N VAL A 63 -12.09 -4.18 -6.35
CA VAL A 63 -10.66 -4.41 -6.12
C VAL A 63 -10.30 -3.96 -4.72
N ALA A 64 -9.26 -4.57 -4.17
CA ALA A 64 -8.75 -4.19 -2.86
C ALA A 64 -7.91 -2.93 -2.98
N SER A 65 -8.08 -2.03 -2.02
CA SER A 65 -7.29 -0.81 -1.90
C SER A 65 -6.73 -0.75 -0.50
N TYR A 66 -5.48 -0.35 -0.37
CA TYR A 66 -4.79 -0.32 0.92
C TYR A 66 -4.39 1.11 1.24
N ARG A 67 -4.48 1.46 2.53
CA ARG A 67 -4.01 2.77 2.99
C ARG A 67 -3.55 2.67 4.43
N LEU A 68 -2.72 3.60 4.85
CA LEU A 68 -2.34 3.67 6.25
C LEU A 68 -3.53 4.15 7.08
N ALA A 69 -3.64 3.61 8.28
CA ALA A 69 -4.63 4.09 9.22
C ALA A 69 -4.38 5.56 9.52
N SER A 70 -5.47 6.35 9.57
CA SER A 70 -5.34 7.79 9.74
C SER A 70 -4.64 8.17 11.04
N THR A 71 -4.68 7.30 12.03
CA THR A 71 -4.04 7.58 13.31
C THR A 71 -2.53 7.67 13.21
N GLN A 72 -1.94 7.12 12.13
CA GLN A 72 -0.49 7.10 12.01
C GLN A 72 0.11 8.46 11.68
N TYR A 73 -0.66 9.36 11.13
CA TYR A 73 -0.14 10.67 10.79
C TYR A 73 -0.96 11.80 11.37
N ARG A 74 -1.79 11.49 12.33
CA ARG A 74 -2.54 12.53 13.06
C ARG A 74 -1.83 12.97 14.31
N LEU A 75 -0.73 12.35 14.62
CA LEU A 75 -0.02 12.61 15.85
C LEU A 75 0.69 13.95 15.89
N VAL A 76 0.77 14.59 14.77
CA VAL A 76 1.42 15.90 14.70
C VAL A 76 0.65 16.97 15.42
N LEU A 77 -0.54 16.67 15.79
CA LEU A 77 -1.31 17.61 16.58
C LEU A 77 -0.77 17.70 18.00
#